data_c7d4d29e6bff7ea2b41dc4e04afd7149
#
_entry.id   c7d4d29e6bff7ea2b41dc4e04afd7149
#
_cell.length_a   1.000
_cell.length_b   1.000
_cell.length_c   1.000
_cell.angle_alpha   90.00
_cell.angle_beta   90.00
_cell.angle_gamma   90.00
#
_symmetry.space_group_name_H-M   'P 1'
#
loop_
_entity.id
_entity.type
_entity.pdbx_description
1 polymer ?
#
loop_
_entity_poly.entity_id
_entity_poly.type
_entity_poly.pdbx_seq_one_letter_code
_entity_poly.pdbx_strand_id
1 'polypeptide(L)'
;MKRIISFLSLLLFSSLAQAQSQGFNLPGMSINFGQGADLVDTLQLLSIFTIITLAPAILVLCTCFTRIIVIMAFIRQAIGTQNMPPNQLLVGFSLFLTFFIMQPTAEKMYQNSISPYMNKQITSVAAIKGIETELRGFMSKQVRKTDLQLFYDITGAPLPNTINDVPTHFLIPS
;
A
#
# COMPACT_ATOMS: atom_id res chain seq x y z
N MET A 1 25.70 34.94 -31.21
CA MET A 1 24.83 34.45 -30.13
C MET A 1 23.89 33.36 -30.59
N LYS A 2 23.12 33.47 -31.69
CA LYS A 2 22.17 32.43 -32.15
C LYS A 2 22.82 31.06 -32.47
N ARG A 3 24.04 31.02 -33.00
CA ARG A 3 24.76 29.77 -33.32
C ARG A 3 25.26 29.00 -32.09
N ILE A 4 25.56 29.70 -30.99
CA ILE A 4 26.01 29.09 -29.74
C ILE A 4 24.82 28.43 -29.02
N ILE A 5 23.65 29.06 -29.07
CA ILE A 5 22.42 28.53 -28.47
C ILE A 5 21.97 27.27 -29.21
N SER A 6 22.11 27.25 -30.57
CA SER A 6 21.80 26.07 -31.38
C SER A 6 22.74 24.89 -31.09
N PHE A 7 24.01 25.13 -30.84
CA PHE A 7 24.99 24.09 -30.47
C PHE A 7 24.76 23.56 -29.06
N LEU A 8 24.36 24.45 -28.13
CA LEU A 8 24.05 24.07 -26.77
C LEU A 8 22.75 23.23 -26.67
N SER A 9 21.72 23.53 -27.49
CA SER A 9 20.51 22.74 -27.58
C SER A 9 20.72 21.36 -28.20
N LEU A 10 21.65 21.24 -29.17
CA LEU A 10 21.99 19.98 -29.79
C LEU A 10 22.76 19.04 -28.83
N LEU A 11 23.63 19.62 -27.97
CA LEU A 11 24.36 18.86 -26.93
C LEU A 11 23.45 18.41 -25.79
N LEU A 12 22.45 19.21 -25.42
CA LEU A 12 21.45 18.81 -24.42
C LEU A 12 20.51 17.70 -24.92
N PHE A 13 20.21 17.69 -26.22
CA PHE A 13 19.37 16.67 -26.84
C PHE A 13 20.10 15.32 -26.99
N SER A 14 21.41 15.34 -27.23
CA SER A 14 22.21 14.11 -27.35
C SER A 14 22.44 13.40 -26.01
N SER A 15 22.44 14.11 -24.88
CA SER A 15 22.56 13.51 -23.55
C SER A 15 21.28 12.85 -23.06
N LEU A 16 20.12 13.27 -23.56
CA LEU A 16 18.82 12.62 -23.27
C LEU A 16 18.63 11.30 -24.03
N ALA A 17 19.29 11.12 -25.17
CA ALA A 17 19.17 9.91 -25.99
C ALA A 17 19.96 8.70 -25.43
N GLN A 18 20.92 8.92 -24.54
CA GLN A 18 21.72 7.83 -23.92
C GLN A 18 21.17 7.33 -22.58
N ALA A 19 20.10 7.96 -22.04
CA ALA A 19 19.46 7.53 -20.78
C ALA A 19 18.51 6.33 -20.95
N GLN A 20 18.35 5.79 -22.17
CA GLN A 20 17.32 4.80 -22.49
C GLN A 20 17.71 3.32 -22.31
N SER A 21 18.87 3.01 -21.77
CA SER A 21 19.31 1.61 -21.61
C SER A 21 19.66 1.20 -20.17
N GLN A 22 19.25 1.97 -19.16
CA GLN A 22 19.43 1.52 -17.79
C GLN A 22 18.20 0.73 -17.33
N GLY A 23 18.35 -0.60 -17.31
CA GLY A 23 17.39 -1.49 -16.69
C GLY A 23 17.20 -1.15 -15.21
N PHE A 24 15.98 -1.09 -14.74
CA PHE A 24 15.65 -0.91 -13.34
C PHE A 24 15.80 -2.24 -12.60
N ASN A 25 16.84 -2.34 -11.78
CA ASN A 25 17.15 -3.56 -11.01
C ASN A 25 16.55 -3.44 -9.59
N LEU A 26 15.49 -4.19 -9.33
CA LEU A 26 15.02 -4.47 -7.97
C LEU A 26 15.66 -5.78 -7.47
N PRO A 27 15.86 -5.97 -6.15
CA PRO A 27 16.34 -7.23 -5.59
C PRO A 27 15.41 -8.38 -5.98
N GLY A 28 15.86 -9.24 -6.90
CA GLY A 28 15.11 -10.37 -7.43
C GLY A 28 14.41 -10.15 -8.77
N MET A 29 14.57 -8.98 -9.43
CA MET A 29 13.91 -8.67 -10.69
C MET A 29 14.76 -7.72 -11.54
N SER A 30 15.23 -8.18 -12.69
CA SER A 30 15.94 -7.37 -13.69
C SER A 30 15.02 -7.05 -14.85
N ILE A 31 14.69 -5.76 -15.04
CA ILE A 31 13.85 -5.32 -16.15
C ILE A 31 14.75 -4.68 -17.20
N ASN A 32 14.84 -5.29 -18.37
CA ASN A 32 15.55 -4.76 -19.52
C ASN A 32 14.60 -4.00 -20.45
N PHE A 33 14.78 -2.69 -20.57
CA PHE A 33 14.05 -1.82 -21.50
C PHE A 33 14.70 -1.83 -22.90
N GLY A 34 15.17 -3.00 -23.42
CA GLY A 34 15.81 -3.12 -24.73
C GLY A 34 14.83 -3.42 -25.86
N GLN A 35 15.21 -3.08 -27.09
CA GLN A 35 14.49 -3.49 -28.31
C GLN A 35 14.47 -5.02 -28.40
N GLY A 36 13.32 -5.62 -28.13
CA GLY A 36 13.11 -7.06 -28.06
C GLY A 36 12.57 -7.50 -26.69
N ALA A 37 11.89 -6.59 -25.96
CA ALA A 37 11.22 -6.95 -24.72
C ALA A 37 10.28 -8.12 -24.97
N ASP A 38 10.63 -9.29 -24.43
CA ASP A 38 9.78 -10.47 -24.49
C ASP A 38 8.46 -10.17 -23.80
N LEU A 39 7.38 -10.81 -24.20
CA LEU A 39 6.03 -10.67 -23.58
C LEU A 39 6.12 -10.82 -22.05
N VAL A 40 7.07 -11.61 -21.56
CA VAL A 40 7.32 -11.84 -20.13
C VAL A 40 7.79 -10.54 -19.44
N ASP A 41 8.75 -9.81 -20.03
CA ASP A 41 9.26 -8.55 -19.48
C ASP A 41 8.17 -7.47 -19.45
N THR A 42 7.36 -7.40 -20.50
CA THR A 42 6.23 -6.48 -20.58
C THR A 42 5.16 -6.78 -19.52
N LEU A 43 4.81 -8.05 -19.34
CA LEU A 43 3.86 -8.48 -18.29
C LEU A 43 4.40 -8.22 -16.89
N GLN A 44 5.69 -8.42 -16.68
CA GLN A 44 6.37 -8.15 -15.42
C GLN A 44 6.33 -6.65 -15.08
N LEU A 45 6.63 -5.80 -16.05
CA LEU A 45 6.54 -4.35 -15.90
C LEU A 45 5.11 -3.92 -15.56
N LEU A 46 4.12 -4.42 -16.30
CA LEU A 46 2.71 -4.14 -16.07
C LEU A 46 2.28 -4.55 -14.64
N SER A 47 2.74 -5.73 -14.18
CA SER A 47 2.42 -6.21 -12.83
C SER A 47 2.99 -5.31 -11.74
N ILE A 48 4.22 -4.80 -11.91
CA ILE A 48 4.83 -3.85 -10.97
C ILE A 48 4.05 -2.54 -10.93
N PHE A 49 3.72 -1.97 -12.08
CA PHE A 49 2.91 -0.76 -12.14
C PHE A 49 1.56 -0.94 -11.46
N THR A 50 0.91 -2.07 -11.69
CA THR A 50 -0.36 -2.40 -11.06
C THR A 50 -0.22 -2.46 -9.53
N ILE A 51 0.81 -3.12 -9.01
CA ILE A 51 1.06 -3.23 -7.56
C ILE A 51 1.34 -1.85 -6.96
N ILE A 52 2.20 -1.04 -7.59
CA ILE A 52 2.54 0.31 -7.12
C ILE A 52 1.31 1.21 -7.10
N THR A 53 0.43 1.10 -8.10
CA THR A 53 -0.80 1.90 -8.19
C THR A 53 -1.84 1.48 -7.14
N LEU A 54 -1.91 0.19 -6.80
CA LEU A 54 -2.83 -0.34 -5.80
C LEU A 54 -2.32 -0.18 -4.36
N ALA A 55 -1.00 -0.04 -4.16
CA ALA A 55 -0.41 0.04 -2.82
C ALA A 55 -1.04 1.12 -1.91
N PRO A 56 -1.27 2.37 -2.35
CA PRO A 56 -1.92 3.38 -1.52
C PRO A 56 -3.35 2.99 -1.12
N ALA A 57 -4.12 2.39 -2.02
CA ALA A 57 -5.49 1.94 -1.75
C ALA A 57 -5.50 0.83 -0.70
N ILE A 58 -4.61 -0.15 -0.83
CA ILE A 58 -4.47 -1.24 0.14
C ILE A 58 -4.09 -0.69 1.52
N LEU A 59 -3.13 0.25 1.59
CA LEU A 59 -2.75 0.87 2.87
C LEU A 59 -3.92 1.57 3.54
N VAL A 60 -4.72 2.33 2.79
CA VAL A 60 -5.90 3.02 3.31
C VAL A 60 -6.94 2.03 3.84
N LEU A 61 -7.20 0.93 3.11
CA LEU A 61 -8.21 -0.07 3.48
C LEU A 61 -7.76 -0.96 4.65
N CYS A 62 -6.47 -1.33 4.70
CA CYS A 62 -5.96 -2.23 5.75
C CYS A 62 -5.60 -1.53 7.06
N THR A 63 -5.66 -0.19 7.11
CA THR A 63 -5.36 0.58 8.32
C THR A 63 -6.62 1.20 8.93
N CYS A 64 -6.48 1.85 10.09
CA CYS A 64 -7.56 2.59 10.72
C CYS A 64 -7.87 3.95 10.06
N PHE A 65 -7.19 4.30 8.94
CA PHE A 65 -7.33 5.60 8.27
C PHE A 65 -8.78 5.93 7.89
N THR A 66 -9.45 5.00 7.22
CA THR A 66 -10.84 5.21 6.76
C THR A 66 -11.78 5.54 7.91
N ARG A 67 -11.64 4.84 9.04
CA ARG A 67 -12.43 5.10 10.24
C ARG A 67 -12.16 6.48 10.80
N ILE A 68 -10.90 6.88 10.91
CA ILE A 68 -10.51 8.18 11.47
C ILE A 68 -11.01 9.32 10.60
N ILE A 69 -10.83 9.24 9.27
CA ILE A 69 -11.23 10.32 8.35
C ILE A 69 -12.75 10.51 8.35
N VAL A 70 -13.53 9.43 8.44
CA VAL A 70 -14.99 9.49 8.53
C VAL A 70 -15.42 10.16 9.85
N ILE A 71 -14.83 9.78 10.98
CA ILE A 71 -15.10 10.39 12.28
C ILE A 71 -14.76 11.89 12.24
N MET A 72 -13.62 12.26 11.68
CA MET A 72 -13.20 13.66 11.52
C MET A 72 -14.17 14.46 10.64
N ALA A 73 -14.68 13.84 9.57
CA ALA A 73 -15.68 14.46 8.71
C ALA A 73 -17.00 14.71 9.48
N PHE A 74 -17.44 13.78 10.30
CA PHE A 74 -18.64 13.97 11.16
C PHE A 74 -18.44 15.04 12.23
N ILE A 75 -17.26 15.08 12.88
CA ILE A 75 -16.92 16.13 13.85
C ILE A 75 -17.02 17.51 13.18
N ARG A 76 -16.46 17.67 11.97
CA ARG A 76 -16.56 18.93 11.21
C ARG A 76 -18.01 19.33 10.94
N GLN A 77 -18.84 18.38 10.53
CA GLN A 77 -20.27 18.63 10.29
C GLN A 77 -20.99 19.03 11.59
N ALA A 78 -20.70 18.38 12.70
CA ALA A 78 -21.30 18.66 14.00
C ALA A 78 -20.95 20.08 14.54
N ILE A 79 -19.75 20.59 14.23
CA ILE A 79 -19.31 21.94 14.60
C ILE A 79 -20.07 23.02 13.76
N GLY A 80 -20.77 22.63 12.68
CA GLY A 80 -21.57 23.54 11.86
C GLY A 80 -20.75 24.42 10.91
N THR A 81 -19.46 24.20 10.78
CA THR A 81 -18.59 24.93 9.86
C THR A 81 -18.60 24.26 8.49
N GLN A 82 -19.19 24.93 7.49
CA GLN A 82 -19.35 24.32 6.15
C GLN A 82 -18.02 24.01 5.44
N ASN A 83 -16.94 24.76 5.72
CA ASN A 83 -15.64 24.62 5.01
C ASN A 83 -14.40 24.67 5.91
N MET A 84 -14.54 24.74 7.22
CA MET A 84 -13.42 24.80 8.16
C MET A 84 -13.47 23.61 9.14
N PRO A 85 -12.38 22.88 9.36
CA PRO A 85 -11.07 22.92 8.69
C PRO A 85 -11.11 22.38 7.26
N PRO A 86 -10.19 22.83 6.35
CA PRO A 86 -10.09 22.31 4.98
C PRO A 86 -9.87 20.80 4.93
N ASN A 87 -10.35 20.14 3.86
CA ASN A 87 -10.21 18.68 3.69
C ASN A 87 -8.75 18.20 3.81
N GLN A 88 -7.80 19.00 3.32
CA GLN A 88 -6.37 18.66 3.39
C GLN A 88 -5.87 18.54 4.82
N LEU A 89 -6.33 19.41 5.73
CA LEU A 89 -5.99 19.32 7.16
C LEU A 89 -6.60 18.07 7.80
N LEU A 90 -7.85 17.74 7.46
CA LEU A 90 -8.50 16.51 7.96
C LEU A 90 -7.76 15.26 7.50
N VAL A 91 -7.38 15.19 6.22
CA VAL A 91 -6.58 14.09 5.67
C VAL A 91 -5.23 14.01 6.36
N GLY A 92 -4.51 15.12 6.47
CA GLY A 92 -3.19 15.17 7.12
C GLY A 92 -3.26 14.71 8.58
N PHE A 93 -4.24 15.20 9.34
CA PHE A 93 -4.43 14.82 10.73
C PHE A 93 -4.84 13.34 10.87
N SER A 94 -5.71 12.85 9.98
CA SER A 94 -6.09 11.44 9.96
C SER A 94 -4.92 10.52 9.64
N LEU A 95 -4.03 10.90 8.71
CA LEU A 95 -2.79 10.16 8.42
C LEU A 95 -1.86 10.15 9.63
N PHE A 96 -1.69 11.29 10.29
CA PHE A 96 -0.87 11.40 11.49
C PHE A 96 -1.37 10.47 12.61
N LEU A 97 -2.67 10.50 12.90
CA LEU A 97 -3.27 9.61 13.90
C LEU A 97 -3.15 8.14 13.50
N THR A 98 -3.36 7.83 12.20
CA THR A 98 -3.20 6.47 11.68
C THR A 98 -1.78 5.95 11.92
N PHE A 99 -0.77 6.76 11.65
CA PHE A 99 0.62 6.40 11.90
C PHE A 99 0.86 6.06 13.38
N PHE A 100 0.35 6.88 14.30
CA PHE A 100 0.48 6.64 15.73
C PHE A 100 -0.22 5.35 16.19
N ILE A 101 -1.44 5.11 15.71
CA ILE A 101 -2.22 3.93 16.08
C ILE A 101 -1.60 2.66 15.48
N MET A 102 -1.05 2.75 14.27
CA MET A 102 -0.43 1.61 13.59
C MET A 102 1.00 1.32 14.02
N GLN A 103 1.66 2.27 14.73
CA GLN A 103 3.04 2.11 15.18
C GLN A 103 3.33 0.76 15.87
N PRO A 104 2.57 0.29 16.87
CA PRO A 104 2.85 -0.98 17.52
C PRO A 104 2.69 -2.18 16.59
N THR A 105 1.78 -2.12 15.62
CA THR A 105 1.63 -3.17 14.61
C THR A 105 2.78 -3.15 13.62
N ALA A 106 3.18 -1.97 13.15
CA ALA A 106 4.32 -1.80 12.25
C ALA A 106 5.62 -2.27 12.90
N GLU A 107 5.83 -2.01 14.18
CA GLU A 107 7.00 -2.47 14.92
C GLU A 107 7.05 -4.00 15.01
N LYS A 108 5.93 -4.66 15.28
CA LYS A 108 5.84 -6.13 15.27
C LYS A 108 6.13 -6.71 13.88
N MET A 109 5.58 -6.12 12.82
CA MET A 109 5.88 -6.53 11.45
C MET A 109 7.37 -6.39 11.13
N TYR A 110 7.99 -5.29 11.58
CA TYR A 110 9.42 -5.08 11.38
C TYR A 110 10.26 -6.14 12.11
N GLN A 111 10.00 -6.34 13.40
CA GLN A 111 10.78 -7.27 14.24
C GLN A 111 10.58 -8.72 13.84
N ASN A 112 9.34 -9.15 13.56
CA ASN A 112 9.01 -10.55 13.34
C ASN A 112 9.17 -11.00 11.87
N SER A 113 9.20 -10.05 10.92
CA SER A 113 9.20 -10.40 9.50
C SER A 113 10.27 -9.67 8.70
N ILE A 114 10.34 -8.34 8.77
CA ILE A 114 11.25 -7.57 7.93
C ILE A 114 12.71 -7.73 8.37
N SER A 115 13.00 -7.60 9.65
CA SER A 115 14.35 -7.73 10.21
C SER A 115 14.94 -9.14 9.99
N PRO A 116 14.24 -10.24 10.29
CA PRO A 116 14.74 -11.58 9.99
C PRO A 116 14.94 -11.83 8.49
N TYR A 117 14.10 -11.26 7.63
CA TYR A 117 14.28 -11.35 6.18
C TYR A 117 15.53 -10.59 5.70
N MET A 118 15.76 -9.38 6.19
CA MET A 118 16.97 -8.60 5.87
C MET A 118 18.25 -9.32 6.32
N ASN A 119 18.18 -10.02 7.46
CA ASN A 119 19.27 -10.83 7.98
C ASN A 119 19.38 -12.22 7.31
N LYS A 120 18.61 -12.48 6.24
CA LYS A 120 18.60 -13.76 5.49
C LYS A 120 18.26 -14.99 6.34
N GLN A 121 17.56 -14.80 7.46
CA GLN A 121 17.15 -15.88 8.37
C GLN A 121 15.87 -16.58 7.92
N ILE A 122 15.02 -15.87 7.18
CA ILE A 122 13.75 -16.39 6.65
C ILE A 122 13.63 -16.11 5.15
N THR A 123 12.79 -16.88 4.48
CA THR A 123 12.49 -16.69 3.04
C THR A 123 11.51 -15.52 2.84
N SER A 124 11.47 -14.98 1.62
CA SER A 124 10.50 -13.92 1.26
C SER A 124 9.05 -14.33 1.50
N VAL A 125 8.70 -15.58 1.22
CA VAL A 125 7.36 -16.12 1.45
C VAL A 125 7.02 -16.15 2.94
N ALA A 126 7.97 -16.54 3.80
CA ALA A 126 7.77 -16.55 5.25
C ALA A 126 7.63 -15.12 5.80
N ALA A 127 8.39 -14.15 5.27
CA ALA A 127 8.28 -12.75 5.64
C ALA A 127 6.90 -12.16 5.30
N ILE A 128 6.39 -12.41 4.08
CA ILE A 128 5.06 -11.96 3.65
C ILE A 128 3.97 -12.56 4.55
N LYS A 129 4.07 -13.86 4.84
CA LYS A 129 3.11 -14.53 5.73
C LYS A 129 3.15 -13.99 7.16
N GLY A 130 4.32 -13.62 7.66
CA GLY A 130 4.48 -12.95 8.96
C GLY A 130 3.80 -11.57 8.99
N ILE A 131 4.00 -10.75 7.93
CA ILE A 131 3.33 -9.44 7.78
C ILE A 131 1.80 -9.62 7.73
N GLU A 132 1.31 -10.59 6.95
CA GLU A 132 -0.13 -10.92 6.88
C GLU A 132 -0.68 -11.27 8.26
N THR A 133 0.03 -12.07 9.04
CA THR A 133 -0.38 -12.49 10.38
C THR A 133 -0.53 -11.31 11.33
N GLU A 134 0.41 -10.36 11.32
CA GLU A 134 0.35 -9.17 12.18
C GLU A 134 -0.78 -8.21 11.75
N LEU A 135 -0.96 -8.00 10.45
CA LEU A 135 -2.09 -7.22 9.92
C LEU A 135 -3.43 -7.87 10.25
N ARG A 136 -3.53 -9.18 10.09
CA ARG A 136 -4.72 -9.94 10.46
C ARG A 136 -5.04 -9.79 11.96
N GLY A 137 -4.02 -9.86 12.83
CA GLY A 137 -4.16 -9.64 14.26
C GLY A 137 -4.65 -8.24 14.60
N PHE A 138 -4.26 -7.22 13.82
CA PHE A 138 -4.78 -5.88 13.94
C PHE A 138 -6.24 -5.79 13.46
N MET A 139 -6.55 -6.25 12.24
CA MET A 139 -7.89 -6.21 11.67
C MET A 139 -8.91 -6.96 12.53
N SER A 140 -8.58 -8.15 13.02
CA SER A 140 -9.47 -8.96 13.86
C SER A 140 -9.90 -8.27 15.15
N LYS A 141 -9.07 -7.36 15.69
CA LYS A 141 -9.41 -6.54 16.88
C LYS A 141 -10.30 -5.35 16.55
N GLN A 142 -10.30 -4.90 15.28
CA GLN A 142 -11.07 -3.74 14.83
C GLN A 142 -12.47 -4.11 14.32
N VAL A 143 -12.64 -5.35 13.88
CA VAL A 143 -13.90 -5.84 13.30
C VAL A 143 -14.94 -6.10 14.37
N ARG A 144 -16.19 -5.68 14.12
CA ARG A 144 -17.33 -6.00 14.96
C ARG A 144 -17.93 -7.35 14.56
N LYS A 145 -18.38 -8.13 15.53
CA LYS A 145 -19.04 -9.41 15.28
C LYS A 145 -20.27 -9.28 14.38
N THR A 146 -21.01 -8.19 14.52
CA THR A 146 -22.21 -7.89 13.73
C THR A 146 -21.90 -7.73 12.25
N ASP A 147 -20.78 -7.05 11.95
CA ASP A 147 -20.35 -6.80 10.57
C ASP A 147 -19.91 -8.11 9.91
N LEU A 148 -19.17 -8.94 10.64
CA LEU A 148 -18.83 -10.30 10.19
C LEU A 148 -20.08 -11.15 9.91
N GLN A 149 -21.07 -11.14 10.81
CA GLN A 149 -22.31 -11.89 10.60
C GLN A 149 -22.99 -11.49 9.29
N LEU A 150 -23.08 -10.18 9.02
CA LEU A 150 -23.66 -9.69 7.77
C LEU A 150 -22.95 -10.26 6.53
N PHE A 151 -21.59 -10.28 6.53
CA PHE A 151 -20.84 -10.86 5.41
C PHE A 151 -21.05 -12.37 5.26
N TYR A 152 -21.12 -13.09 6.35
CA TYR A 152 -21.41 -14.54 6.33
C TYR A 152 -22.84 -14.82 5.84
N ASP A 153 -23.81 -14.00 6.25
CA ASP A 153 -25.21 -14.14 5.79
C ASP A 153 -25.34 -13.87 4.28
N ILE A 154 -24.60 -12.87 3.75
CA ILE A 154 -24.60 -12.56 2.31
C ILE A 154 -23.94 -13.69 1.51
N THR A 155 -22.88 -14.32 2.03
CA THR A 155 -22.15 -15.38 1.33
C THR A 155 -22.72 -16.76 1.54
N GLY A 156 -23.65 -16.94 2.48
CA GLY A 156 -24.21 -18.24 2.85
C GLY A 156 -23.20 -19.18 3.50
N ALA A 157 -22.06 -18.69 3.95
CA ALA A 157 -21.03 -19.49 4.59
C ALA A 157 -21.34 -19.69 6.08
N PRO A 158 -20.95 -20.83 6.68
CA PRO A 158 -21.14 -21.07 8.11
C PRO A 158 -20.25 -20.12 8.92
N LEU A 159 -20.82 -19.51 9.98
CA LEU A 159 -20.09 -18.67 10.91
C LEU A 159 -18.98 -19.47 11.63
N PRO A 160 -17.74 -18.97 11.65
CA PRO A 160 -16.67 -19.61 12.39
C PRO A 160 -16.89 -19.45 13.90
N ASN A 161 -16.48 -20.44 14.65
CA ASN A 161 -16.59 -20.43 16.12
C ASN A 161 -15.66 -19.40 16.78
N THR A 162 -14.54 -19.08 16.11
CA THR A 162 -13.52 -18.18 16.64
C THR A 162 -13.13 -17.14 15.58
N ILE A 163 -12.86 -15.92 16.02
CA ILE A 163 -12.36 -14.82 15.17
C ILE A 163 -11.06 -15.19 14.43
N ASN A 164 -10.26 -16.07 15.02
CA ASN A 164 -9.03 -16.55 14.41
C ASN A 164 -9.25 -17.45 13.19
N ASP A 165 -10.42 -18.07 13.06
CA ASP A 165 -10.78 -18.95 11.95
C ASP A 165 -11.38 -18.20 10.76
N VAL A 166 -11.65 -16.89 10.92
CA VAL A 166 -12.18 -16.04 9.85
C VAL A 166 -11.13 -15.86 8.76
N PRO A 167 -11.42 -16.21 7.48
CA PRO A 167 -10.48 -15.98 6.39
C PRO A 167 -10.14 -14.49 6.20
N THR A 168 -8.92 -14.19 5.82
CA THR A 168 -8.39 -12.79 5.69
C THR A 168 -9.25 -11.92 4.75
N HIS A 169 -9.82 -12.52 3.69
CA HIS A 169 -10.65 -11.78 2.74
C HIS A 169 -11.98 -11.27 3.32
N PHE A 170 -12.48 -11.82 4.44
CA PHE A 170 -13.63 -11.30 5.16
C PHE A 170 -13.27 -10.17 6.14
N LEU A 171 -12.01 -10.11 6.57
CA LEU A 171 -11.54 -9.08 7.49
C LEU A 171 -11.24 -7.73 6.80
N ILE A 172 -10.91 -7.74 5.51
CA ILE A 172 -10.53 -6.53 4.77
C ILE A 172 -11.71 -5.54 4.61
N PRO A 173 -12.93 -5.99 4.19
CA PRO A 173 -14.06 -5.08 3.99
C PRO A 173 -14.84 -4.74 5.26
N SER A 174 -14.59 -5.40 6.37
CA SER A 174 -15.29 -5.19 7.63
C SER A 174 -14.51 -4.27 8.57
#